data_dbaee6a9b8c3fecd0ff53dbd04d40da7
#
_entry.id   dbaee6a9b8c3fecd0ff53dbd04d40da7
#
_cell.length_a   1.000
_cell.length_b   1.000
_cell.length_c   1.000
_cell.angle_alpha   90.00
_cell.angle_beta   90.00
_cell.angle_gamma   90.00
#
_symmetry.space_group_name_H-M   'P 1'
#
loop_
_entity.id
_entity.type
_entity.pdbx_description
1 polymer ?
#
loop_
_entity_poly.entity_id
_entity_poly.type
_entity_poly.pdbx_seq_one_letter_code
_entity_poly.pdbx_strand_id
1 'polypeptide(L)'
;PAVLWELTTTRVLTQEYLSGIPLENRAALISTGYSLPSIAQRLTQAMIKQVLEIGYFHADPHPGNILILPGETIGFLDFGSVGYLSKQRKEIFIRMVMAGYRRKTEVLVQCLKELGTTTIPIKEEELRRDIDLILNKYFDLPLSRIKLGPAIRDIMDVAFHHQLRLPGDFTLLAKAIITLEGVVTELDPSVSIIEIIEPVATQLTRQRYSLSNLLHIAEDKVTSFLALAEDIPQLLHVFLDQTTNGQLEVNWSLVDLQIILRHLDRISNRISFSLVLLAFSIIMAGLILGSALVRPYDPNRIFLWRLPILEIGFLTAGIMVGWLLWAIFRSGKL
;
A
#
# COMPACT_ATOMS: atom_id res chain seq x y z
N PRO A 1 -28.16 -11.63 -7.50
CA PRO A 1 -29.56 -11.82 -7.12
C PRO A 1 -29.86 -11.30 -5.71
N ALA A 2 -31.08 -10.79 -5.48
CA ALA A 2 -31.53 -10.43 -4.15
C ALA A 2 -31.85 -11.70 -3.33
N VAL A 3 -31.51 -11.66 -2.02
CA VAL A 3 -31.83 -12.77 -1.12
C VAL A 3 -33.20 -12.54 -0.50
N LEU A 4 -34.08 -13.54 -0.56
CA LEU A 4 -35.38 -13.56 0.06
C LEU A 4 -35.25 -14.12 1.48
N TRP A 5 -34.95 -13.21 2.44
CA TRP A 5 -34.61 -13.60 3.82
C TRP A 5 -35.76 -14.33 4.53
N GLU A 6 -37.01 -14.01 4.21
CA GLU A 6 -38.18 -14.65 4.77
C GLU A 6 -38.30 -16.14 4.39
N LEU A 7 -37.70 -16.53 3.26
CA LEU A 7 -37.70 -17.90 2.74
C LEU A 7 -36.32 -18.57 2.86
N THR A 8 -35.36 -17.92 3.53
CA THR A 8 -33.99 -18.41 3.70
C THR A 8 -33.81 -18.98 5.11
N THR A 9 -33.15 -20.13 5.21
CA THR A 9 -32.85 -20.80 6.48
C THR A 9 -31.36 -21.15 6.53
N THR A 10 -30.89 -21.74 7.62
CA THR A 10 -29.49 -22.22 7.74
C THR A 10 -29.13 -23.32 6.73
N ARG A 11 -30.11 -23.93 6.06
CA ARG A 11 -29.90 -25.02 5.10
C ARG A 11 -30.45 -24.74 3.69
N VAL A 12 -31.20 -23.65 3.54
CA VAL A 12 -31.85 -23.28 2.27
C VAL A 12 -31.62 -21.81 2.02
N LEU A 13 -30.97 -21.48 0.92
CA LEU A 13 -30.83 -20.13 0.39
C LEU A 13 -31.87 -19.91 -0.69
N THR A 14 -32.77 -18.96 -0.46
CA THR A 14 -33.76 -18.54 -1.46
C THR A 14 -33.37 -17.19 -2.01
N GLN A 15 -33.24 -17.13 -3.33
CA GLN A 15 -32.78 -15.90 -4.00
C GLN A 15 -33.61 -15.64 -5.27
N GLU A 16 -33.54 -14.39 -5.72
CA GLU A 16 -34.13 -13.95 -6.98
C GLU A 16 -33.64 -14.82 -8.14
N TYR A 17 -34.58 -15.21 -9.01
CA TYR A 17 -34.23 -15.90 -10.24
C TYR A 17 -33.74 -14.90 -11.29
N LEU A 18 -32.51 -15.06 -11.72
CA LEU A 18 -31.93 -14.26 -12.80
C LEU A 18 -32.18 -14.93 -14.14
N SER A 19 -32.95 -14.27 -14.99
CA SER A 19 -33.16 -14.73 -16.39
C SER A 19 -32.04 -14.17 -17.28
N GLY A 20 -31.07 -14.99 -17.64
CA GLY A 20 -29.93 -14.61 -18.46
C GLY A 20 -29.35 -15.80 -19.22
N ILE A 21 -28.39 -15.50 -20.08
CA ILE A 21 -27.62 -16.49 -20.85
C ILE A 21 -26.36 -16.83 -20.06
N PRO A 22 -26.07 -18.12 -19.77
CA PRO A 22 -24.81 -18.50 -19.16
C PRO A 22 -23.61 -18.05 -20.00
N LEU A 23 -22.59 -17.55 -19.35
CA LEU A 23 -21.38 -17.02 -20.01
C LEU A 23 -20.65 -18.09 -20.83
N GLU A 24 -20.75 -19.37 -20.42
CA GLU A 24 -20.21 -20.50 -21.16
C GLU A 24 -20.90 -20.74 -22.52
N ASN A 25 -22.17 -20.28 -22.68
CA ASN A 25 -22.91 -20.43 -23.91
C ASN A 25 -22.66 -19.26 -24.89
N ARG A 26 -21.45 -19.21 -25.41
CA ARG A 26 -21.01 -18.15 -26.34
C ARG A 26 -21.88 -18.08 -27.63
N ALA A 27 -22.29 -19.22 -28.12
CA ALA A 27 -23.12 -19.28 -29.33
C ALA A 27 -24.45 -18.56 -29.11
N ALA A 28 -25.09 -18.76 -27.95
CA ALA A 28 -26.30 -18.05 -27.58
C ALA A 28 -26.06 -16.54 -27.37
N LEU A 29 -24.95 -16.15 -26.76
CA LEU A 29 -24.60 -14.74 -26.59
C LEU A 29 -24.44 -14.03 -27.92
N ILE A 30 -23.71 -14.63 -28.86
CA ILE A 30 -23.49 -14.07 -30.21
C ILE A 30 -24.81 -14.02 -30.99
N SER A 31 -25.63 -15.10 -30.96
CA SER A 31 -26.92 -15.13 -31.68
C SER A 31 -27.93 -14.11 -31.16
N THR A 32 -27.82 -13.73 -29.88
CA THR A 32 -28.62 -12.65 -29.25
C THR A 32 -28.12 -11.26 -29.60
N GLY A 33 -26.93 -11.15 -30.22
CA GLY A 33 -26.33 -9.90 -30.60
C GLY A 33 -25.48 -9.23 -29.50
N TYR A 34 -25.11 -9.98 -28.45
CA TYR A 34 -24.25 -9.47 -27.38
C TYR A 34 -22.78 -9.41 -27.82
N SER A 35 -22.08 -8.37 -27.36
CA SER A 35 -20.67 -8.15 -27.67
C SER A 35 -19.77 -8.85 -26.65
N LEU A 36 -19.07 -9.91 -27.05
CA LEU A 36 -18.12 -10.60 -26.17
C LEU A 36 -17.02 -9.67 -25.61
N PRO A 37 -16.42 -8.74 -26.40
CA PRO A 37 -15.49 -7.76 -25.85
C PRO A 37 -16.10 -6.85 -24.79
N SER A 38 -17.34 -6.38 -24.98
CA SER A 38 -18.04 -5.56 -23.99
C SER A 38 -18.29 -6.35 -22.71
N ILE A 39 -18.71 -7.61 -22.81
CA ILE A 39 -18.91 -8.51 -21.67
C ILE A 39 -17.58 -8.73 -20.92
N ALA A 40 -16.49 -9.00 -21.63
CA ALA A 40 -15.16 -9.19 -21.03
C ALA A 40 -14.71 -7.96 -20.23
N GLN A 41 -14.90 -6.77 -20.80
CA GLN A 41 -14.58 -5.51 -20.15
C GLN A 41 -15.44 -5.27 -18.89
N ARG A 42 -16.77 -5.45 -19.00
CA ARG A 42 -17.70 -5.28 -17.87
C ARG A 42 -17.43 -6.27 -16.74
N LEU A 43 -17.16 -7.53 -17.08
CA LEU A 43 -16.80 -8.56 -16.10
C LEU A 43 -15.52 -8.18 -15.35
N THR A 44 -14.49 -7.75 -16.08
CA THR A 44 -13.25 -7.30 -15.48
C THR A 44 -13.48 -6.10 -14.55
N GLN A 45 -14.24 -5.08 -14.99
CA GLN A 45 -14.58 -3.91 -14.18
C GLN A 45 -15.35 -4.31 -12.92
N ALA A 46 -16.33 -5.22 -13.03
CA ALA A 46 -17.11 -5.69 -11.89
C ALA A 46 -16.22 -6.39 -10.86
N MET A 47 -15.32 -7.26 -11.31
CA MET A 47 -14.37 -7.94 -10.41
C MET A 47 -13.38 -6.97 -9.76
N ILE A 48 -12.83 -6.02 -10.51
CA ILE A 48 -11.93 -4.99 -9.97
C ILE A 48 -12.65 -4.17 -8.90
N LYS A 49 -13.91 -3.77 -9.14
CA LYS A 49 -14.74 -3.04 -8.17
C LYS A 49 -14.94 -3.85 -6.90
N GLN A 50 -15.26 -5.14 -7.02
CA GLN A 50 -15.41 -6.03 -5.87
C GLN A 50 -14.13 -6.08 -5.03
N VAL A 51 -12.96 -6.25 -5.66
CA VAL A 51 -11.67 -6.38 -4.99
C VAL A 51 -11.19 -5.05 -4.41
N LEU A 52 -11.15 -3.99 -5.22
CA LEU A 52 -10.47 -2.74 -4.86
C LEU A 52 -11.37 -1.75 -4.11
N GLU A 53 -12.65 -1.67 -4.46
CA GLU A 53 -13.56 -0.72 -3.82
C GLU A 53 -14.30 -1.37 -2.64
N ILE A 54 -15.05 -2.45 -2.90
CA ILE A 54 -15.91 -3.11 -1.91
C ILE A 54 -15.07 -3.89 -0.88
N GLY A 55 -14.09 -4.67 -1.35
CA GLY A 55 -13.28 -5.55 -0.51
C GLY A 55 -13.85 -6.96 -0.33
N TYR A 56 -15.10 -7.19 -0.75
CA TYR A 56 -15.69 -8.52 -0.90
C TYR A 56 -15.71 -8.89 -2.37
N PHE A 57 -15.20 -10.05 -2.73
CA PHE A 57 -15.11 -10.47 -4.11
C PHE A 57 -15.48 -11.92 -4.30
N HIS A 58 -16.05 -12.23 -5.45
CA HIS A 58 -16.32 -13.59 -5.89
C HIS A 58 -15.00 -14.32 -6.15
N ALA A 59 -14.70 -15.34 -5.37
CA ALA A 59 -13.41 -16.02 -5.43
C ALA A 59 -13.32 -17.11 -6.50
N ASP A 60 -14.44 -17.41 -7.18
CA ASP A 60 -14.52 -18.41 -8.25
C ASP A 60 -15.35 -17.92 -9.43
N PRO A 61 -14.89 -16.91 -10.21
CA PRO A 61 -15.63 -16.36 -11.35
C PRO A 61 -15.58 -17.28 -12.57
N HIS A 62 -15.94 -18.55 -12.38
CA HIS A 62 -16.04 -19.53 -13.44
C HIS A 62 -17.21 -19.18 -14.38
N PRO A 63 -17.13 -19.44 -15.71
CA PRO A 63 -18.20 -19.09 -16.65
C PRO A 63 -19.59 -19.67 -16.29
N GLY A 64 -19.64 -20.85 -15.66
CA GLY A 64 -20.89 -21.45 -15.16
C GLY A 64 -21.56 -20.71 -14.01
N ASN A 65 -20.81 -19.83 -13.31
CA ASN A 65 -21.31 -19.01 -12.20
C ASN A 65 -21.69 -17.58 -12.64
N ILE A 66 -21.68 -17.32 -13.96
CA ILE A 66 -21.92 -15.99 -14.51
C ILE A 66 -23.02 -16.05 -15.55
N LEU A 67 -24.05 -15.22 -15.38
CA LEU A 67 -25.10 -14.99 -16.37
C LEU A 67 -24.95 -13.62 -17.01
N ILE A 68 -25.28 -13.56 -18.29
CA ILE A 68 -25.41 -12.30 -19.01
C ILE A 68 -26.89 -11.98 -19.14
N LEU A 69 -27.30 -10.92 -18.45
CA LEU A 69 -28.68 -10.43 -18.40
C LEU A 69 -28.91 -9.42 -19.53
N PRO A 70 -30.18 -9.03 -19.80
CA PRO A 70 -30.48 -7.96 -20.78
C PRO A 70 -29.63 -6.71 -20.57
N GLY A 71 -29.17 -6.11 -21.67
CA GLY A 71 -28.26 -4.98 -21.65
C GLY A 71 -26.81 -5.33 -21.27
N GLU A 72 -26.42 -6.59 -21.44
CA GLU A 72 -25.08 -7.12 -21.10
C GLU A 72 -24.71 -6.91 -19.62
N THR A 73 -25.70 -6.94 -18.73
CA THR A 73 -25.47 -6.85 -17.29
C THR A 73 -24.92 -8.17 -16.75
N ILE A 74 -23.86 -8.09 -15.94
CA ILE A 74 -23.23 -9.28 -15.34
C ILE A 74 -24.02 -9.73 -14.11
N GLY A 75 -24.53 -10.92 -14.12
CA GLY A 75 -25.16 -11.59 -12.98
C GLY A 75 -24.23 -12.65 -12.40
N PHE A 76 -23.89 -12.54 -11.13
CA PHE A 76 -23.13 -13.56 -10.41
C PHE A 76 -24.06 -14.52 -9.70
N LEU A 77 -23.75 -15.81 -9.82
CA LEU A 77 -24.41 -16.91 -9.11
C LEU A 77 -23.44 -17.51 -8.09
N ASP A 78 -23.84 -18.51 -7.37
CA ASP A 78 -23.03 -19.34 -6.47
C ASP A 78 -21.98 -18.57 -5.64
N PHE A 79 -22.43 -18.00 -4.55
CA PHE A 79 -21.55 -17.31 -3.59
C PHE A 79 -20.93 -18.26 -2.55
N GLY A 80 -20.75 -19.54 -2.88
CA GLY A 80 -20.10 -20.54 -2.02
C GLY A 80 -18.62 -20.26 -1.79
N SER A 81 -17.98 -19.45 -2.65
CA SER A 81 -16.60 -19.01 -2.52
C SER A 81 -16.52 -17.48 -2.62
N VAL A 82 -16.43 -16.83 -1.47
CA VAL A 82 -16.27 -15.36 -1.37
C VAL A 82 -15.00 -15.04 -0.60
N GLY A 83 -14.17 -14.18 -1.16
CA GLY A 83 -12.99 -13.64 -0.50
C GLY A 83 -13.30 -12.30 0.15
N TYR A 84 -12.55 -11.98 1.21
CA TYR A 84 -12.61 -10.68 1.87
C TYR A 84 -11.20 -10.11 2.04
N LEU A 85 -10.99 -8.88 1.59
CA LEU A 85 -9.78 -8.13 1.81
C LEU A 85 -10.05 -6.98 2.79
N SER A 86 -9.40 -7.01 3.94
CA SER A 86 -9.39 -5.87 4.85
C SER A 86 -8.80 -4.63 4.17
N LYS A 87 -9.09 -3.44 4.71
CA LYS A 87 -8.53 -2.18 4.19
C LYS A 87 -7.01 -2.24 4.03
N GLN A 88 -6.31 -2.77 5.04
CA GLN A 88 -4.86 -2.91 5.02
C GLN A 88 -4.39 -3.85 3.89
N ARG A 89 -5.05 -4.99 3.71
CA ARG A 89 -4.69 -5.96 2.66
C ARG A 89 -4.99 -5.45 1.26
N LYS A 90 -6.08 -4.71 1.07
CA LYS A 90 -6.35 -3.98 -0.18
C LYS A 90 -5.22 -3.01 -0.52
N GLU A 91 -4.75 -2.26 0.47
CA GLU A 91 -3.65 -1.32 0.28
C GLU A 91 -2.35 -2.01 -0.12
N ILE A 92 -2.03 -3.14 0.50
CA ILE A 92 -0.85 -3.92 0.12
C ILE A 92 -1.00 -4.45 -1.31
N PHE A 93 -2.18 -4.97 -1.67
CA PHE A 93 -2.44 -5.44 -3.02
C PHE A 93 -2.29 -4.32 -4.08
N ILE A 94 -2.87 -3.14 -3.83
CA ILE A 94 -2.71 -1.98 -4.72
C ILE A 94 -1.23 -1.60 -4.86
N ARG A 95 -0.47 -1.58 -3.76
CA ARG A 95 0.98 -1.31 -3.80
C ARG A 95 1.73 -2.37 -4.61
N MET A 96 1.38 -3.64 -4.47
CA MET A 96 1.99 -4.73 -5.27
C MET A 96 1.73 -4.54 -6.76
N VAL A 97 0.49 -4.27 -7.17
CA VAL A 97 0.12 -4.01 -8.56
C VAL A 97 0.89 -2.81 -9.10
N MET A 98 0.91 -1.69 -8.37
CA MET A 98 1.61 -0.47 -8.78
C MET A 98 3.13 -0.64 -8.76
N ALA A 99 3.67 -1.43 -7.85
CA ALA A 99 5.10 -1.75 -7.81
C ALA A 99 5.51 -2.63 -9.00
N GLY A 100 4.70 -3.64 -9.33
CA GLY A 100 4.87 -4.41 -10.56
C GLY A 100 4.85 -3.51 -11.78
N TYR A 101 3.81 -2.70 -11.95
CA TYR A 101 3.68 -1.75 -13.05
C TYR A 101 4.87 -0.77 -13.17
N ARG A 102 5.39 -0.27 -12.04
CA ARG A 102 6.51 0.70 -11.99
C ARG A 102 7.89 0.07 -11.88
N ARG A 103 8.02 -1.24 -11.96
CA ARG A 103 9.29 -1.99 -11.77
C ARG A 103 9.98 -1.67 -10.45
N LYS A 104 9.25 -1.58 -9.35
CA LYS A 104 9.80 -1.28 -8.03
C LYS A 104 9.98 -2.56 -7.22
N THR A 105 11.08 -3.28 -7.45
CA THR A 105 11.41 -4.54 -6.79
C THR A 105 11.39 -4.42 -5.28
N GLU A 106 11.99 -3.37 -4.72
CA GLU A 106 12.05 -3.17 -3.28
C GLU A 106 10.67 -3.08 -2.64
N VAL A 107 9.73 -2.41 -3.34
CA VAL A 107 8.35 -2.27 -2.86
C VAL A 107 7.62 -3.61 -2.91
N LEU A 108 7.84 -4.44 -3.95
CA LEU A 108 7.26 -5.79 -4.03
C LEU A 108 7.79 -6.69 -2.93
N VAL A 109 9.11 -6.69 -2.71
CA VAL A 109 9.74 -7.43 -1.61
C VAL A 109 9.15 -7.01 -0.26
N GLN A 110 9.01 -5.71 -0.03
CA GLN A 110 8.42 -5.22 1.20
C GLN A 110 6.95 -5.63 1.35
N CYS A 111 6.16 -5.56 0.29
CA CYS A 111 4.76 -6.03 0.31
C CYS A 111 4.67 -7.53 0.64
N LEU A 112 5.52 -8.37 0.06
CA LEU A 112 5.57 -9.79 0.37
C LEU A 112 5.96 -10.07 1.82
N LYS A 113 6.91 -9.30 2.37
CA LYS A 113 7.29 -9.39 3.80
C LYS A 113 6.17 -8.92 4.74
N GLU A 114 5.40 -7.91 4.34
CA GLU A 114 4.24 -7.43 5.12
C GLU A 114 3.06 -8.40 5.09
N LEU A 115 2.89 -9.12 3.98
CA LEU A 115 1.82 -10.10 3.81
C LEU A 115 2.15 -11.45 4.40
N GLY A 116 3.38 -11.91 4.13
CA GLY A 116 3.79 -13.25 4.45
C GLY A 116 4.20 -13.41 5.91
N THR A 117 3.91 -14.56 6.48
CA THR A 117 4.47 -14.99 7.75
C THR A 117 5.52 -16.07 7.50
N THR A 118 6.62 -16.02 8.25
CA THR A 118 7.67 -17.04 8.17
C THR A 118 8.24 -17.32 9.56
N THR A 119 8.71 -18.54 9.75
CA THR A 119 9.37 -18.97 10.99
C THR A 119 10.89 -18.88 10.90
N ILE A 120 11.43 -18.58 9.72
CA ILE A 120 12.86 -18.45 9.50
C ILE A 120 13.21 -17.04 9.03
N PRO A 121 14.46 -16.57 9.28
CA PRO A 121 14.92 -15.30 8.75
C PRO A 121 14.90 -15.31 7.21
N ILE A 122 14.27 -14.30 6.62
CA ILE A 122 14.23 -14.13 5.16
C ILE A 122 15.60 -13.66 4.68
N LYS A 123 16.16 -14.33 3.69
CA LYS A 123 17.34 -13.88 2.96
C LYS A 123 16.91 -12.83 1.92
N GLU A 124 16.86 -11.57 2.34
CA GLU A 124 16.27 -10.48 1.59
C GLU A 124 16.92 -10.28 0.20
N GLU A 125 18.23 -10.44 0.10
CA GLU A 125 18.96 -10.31 -1.17
C GLU A 125 18.62 -11.43 -2.18
N GLU A 126 18.36 -12.65 -1.70
CA GLU A 126 17.92 -13.75 -2.55
C GLU A 126 16.49 -13.51 -3.02
N LEU A 127 15.58 -13.14 -2.11
CA LEU A 127 14.20 -12.79 -2.45
C LEU A 127 14.14 -11.64 -3.45
N ARG A 128 14.94 -10.59 -3.26
CA ARG A 128 15.02 -9.45 -4.17
C ARG A 128 15.46 -9.88 -5.56
N ARG A 129 16.48 -10.72 -5.66
CA ARG A 129 16.98 -11.24 -6.94
C ARG A 129 15.91 -12.02 -7.68
N ASP A 130 15.18 -12.89 -6.98
CA ASP A 130 14.14 -13.71 -7.60
C ASP A 130 12.96 -12.85 -8.10
N ILE A 131 12.57 -11.82 -7.33
CA ILE A 131 11.55 -10.84 -7.77
C ILE A 131 12.04 -10.04 -8.97
N ASP A 132 13.31 -9.62 -9.01
CA ASP A 132 13.89 -8.95 -10.18
C ASP A 132 13.84 -9.81 -11.44
N LEU A 133 14.10 -11.11 -11.32
CA LEU A 133 14.00 -12.05 -12.44
C LEU A 133 12.56 -12.14 -12.96
N ILE A 134 11.56 -12.19 -12.06
CA ILE A 134 10.14 -12.18 -12.46
C ILE A 134 9.80 -10.89 -13.18
N LEU A 135 10.15 -9.74 -12.61
CA LEU A 135 9.87 -8.45 -13.24
C LEU A 135 10.49 -8.37 -14.63
N ASN A 136 11.75 -8.75 -14.78
CA ASN A 136 12.42 -8.74 -16.08
C ASN A 136 11.74 -9.67 -17.10
N LYS A 137 11.28 -10.85 -16.68
CA LYS A 137 10.55 -11.80 -17.54
C LYS A 137 9.30 -11.20 -18.19
N TYR A 138 8.59 -10.33 -17.46
CA TYR A 138 7.32 -9.74 -17.93
C TYR A 138 7.48 -8.36 -18.58
N PHE A 139 8.60 -7.69 -18.38
CA PHE A 139 8.78 -6.30 -18.80
C PHE A 139 9.28 -6.08 -20.22
N ASP A 140 9.72 -7.11 -20.89
CA ASP A 140 10.03 -7.04 -22.32
C ASP A 140 8.76 -7.12 -23.19
N LEU A 141 7.59 -7.27 -22.54
CA LEU A 141 6.31 -7.34 -23.20
C LEU A 141 5.54 -6.00 -23.07
N PRO A 142 4.83 -5.57 -24.13
CA PRO A 142 3.85 -4.49 -23.99
C PRO A 142 2.80 -4.86 -22.93
N LEU A 143 2.29 -3.86 -22.17
CA LEU A 143 1.31 -4.07 -21.09
C LEU A 143 0.10 -4.89 -21.53
N SER A 144 -0.38 -4.69 -22.74
CA SER A 144 -1.48 -5.44 -23.34
C SER A 144 -1.20 -6.94 -23.52
N ARG A 145 0.06 -7.35 -23.48
CA ARG A 145 0.48 -8.75 -23.60
C ARG A 145 0.89 -9.40 -22.29
N ILE A 146 0.96 -8.63 -21.21
CA ILE A 146 1.28 -9.19 -19.89
C ILE A 146 0.06 -9.94 -19.35
N LYS A 147 0.22 -11.23 -19.13
CA LYS A 147 -0.77 -12.07 -18.48
C LYS A 147 -0.54 -12.06 -16.97
N LEU A 148 -1.55 -11.64 -16.22
CA LEU A 148 -1.50 -11.55 -14.75
C LEU A 148 -1.41 -12.92 -14.08
N GLY A 149 -2.13 -13.90 -14.59
CA GLY A 149 -2.17 -15.23 -14.00
C GLY A 149 -0.80 -15.90 -13.89
N PRO A 150 0.00 -15.97 -14.97
CA PRO A 150 1.38 -16.43 -14.90
C PRO A 150 2.25 -15.59 -13.95
N ALA A 151 2.14 -14.25 -13.97
CA ALA A 151 2.91 -13.38 -13.09
C ALA A 151 2.58 -13.61 -11.60
N ILE A 152 1.29 -13.76 -11.28
CA ILE A 152 0.85 -14.08 -9.92
C ILE A 152 1.37 -15.45 -9.49
N ARG A 153 1.32 -16.46 -10.35
CA ARG A 153 1.88 -17.79 -10.03
C ARG A 153 3.37 -17.71 -9.74
N ASP A 154 4.14 -17.05 -10.59
CA ASP A 154 5.59 -16.90 -10.38
C ASP A 154 5.89 -16.19 -9.04
N ILE A 155 5.13 -15.16 -8.68
CA ILE A 155 5.28 -14.47 -7.38
C ILE A 155 4.92 -15.40 -6.21
N MET A 156 3.87 -16.21 -6.35
CA MET A 156 3.48 -17.19 -5.32
C MET A 156 4.53 -18.28 -5.16
N ASP A 157 5.13 -18.75 -6.26
CA ASP A 157 6.20 -19.75 -6.26
C ASP A 157 7.45 -19.22 -5.56
N VAL A 158 7.83 -17.95 -5.82
CA VAL A 158 8.92 -17.28 -5.10
C VAL A 158 8.60 -17.15 -3.62
N ALA A 159 7.39 -16.70 -3.27
CA ALA A 159 6.98 -16.62 -1.86
C ALA A 159 7.09 -17.99 -1.17
N PHE A 160 6.62 -19.06 -1.84
CA PHE A 160 6.72 -20.42 -1.32
C PHE A 160 8.17 -20.90 -1.20
N HIS A 161 9.03 -20.63 -2.20
CA HIS A 161 10.46 -20.96 -2.17
C HIS A 161 11.18 -20.32 -0.97
N HIS A 162 10.84 -19.07 -0.66
CA HIS A 162 11.36 -18.34 0.49
C HIS A 162 10.58 -18.61 1.80
N GLN A 163 9.75 -19.65 1.84
CA GLN A 163 8.96 -20.07 3.00
C GLN A 163 8.05 -18.97 3.58
N LEU A 164 7.61 -18.06 2.73
CA LEU A 164 6.63 -17.04 3.06
C LEU A 164 5.22 -17.64 2.93
N ARG A 165 4.53 -17.80 4.06
CA ARG A 165 3.14 -18.25 4.08
C ARG A 165 2.23 -17.06 3.82
N LEU A 166 1.66 -16.99 2.62
CA LEU A 166 0.69 -15.95 2.27
C LEU A 166 -0.67 -16.24 2.95
N PRO A 167 -1.41 -15.20 3.35
CA PRO A 167 -2.76 -15.36 3.89
C PRO A 167 -3.71 -16.02 2.90
N GLY A 168 -4.68 -16.80 3.40
CA GLY A 168 -5.61 -17.54 2.56
C GLY A 168 -6.48 -16.67 1.63
N ASP A 169 -6.82 -15.46 2.06
CA ASP A 169 -7.54 -14.48 1.23
C ASP A 169 -6.71 -14.00 0.02
N PHE A 170 -5.38 -13.90 0.13
CA PHE A 170 -4.51 -13.64 -1.02
C PHE A 170 -4.46 -14.82 -1.99
N THR A 171 -4.46 -16.03 -1.48
CA THR A 171 -4.54 -17.25 -2.32
C THR A 171 -5.88 -17.31 -3.07
N LEU A 172 -6.99 -16.97 -2.40
CA LEU A 172 -8.30 -16.86 -3.03
C LEU A 172 -8.33 -15.75 -4.08
N LEU A 173 -7.74 -14.59 -3.80
CA LEU A 173 -7.62 -13.51 -4.76
C LEU A 173 -6.80 -13.91 -5.99
N ALA A 174 -5.68 -14.58 -5.78
CA ALA A 174 -4.85 -15.12 -6.86
C ALA A 174 -5.66 -16.09 -7.75
N LYS A 175 -6.39 -17.03 -7.14
CA LYS A 175 -7.28 -17.93 -7.85
C LYS A 175 -8.33 -17.16 -8.68
N ALA A 176 -9.00 -16.18 -8.05
CA ALA A 176 -10.02 -15.37 -8.71
C ALA A 176 -9.47 -14.63 -9.94
N ILE A 177 -8.30 -14.02 -9.82
CA ILE A 177 -7.67 -13.28 -10.92
C ILE A 177 -7.24 -14.22 -12.05
N ILE A 178 -6.64 -15.36 -11.71
CA ILE A 178 -6.22 -16.38 -12.70
C ILE A 178 -7.43 -16.92 -13.46
N THR A 179 -8.53 -17.21 -12.75
CA THR A 179 -9.77 -17.68 -13.38
C THR A 179 -10.39 -16.60 -14.26
N LEU A 180 -10.47 -15.37 -13.75
CA LEU A 180 -10.97 -14.22 -14.50
C LEU A 180 -10.18 -14.00 -15.79
N GLU A 181 -8.85 -14.06 -15.73
CA GLU A 181 -8.00 -13.88 -16.91
C GLU A 181 -8.26 -14.97 -17.95
N GLY A 182 -8.42 -16.23 -17.51
CA GLY A 182 -8.82 -17.32 -18.41
C GLY A 182 -10.12 -17.00 -19.13
N VAL A 183 -11.16 -16.62 -18.39
CA VAL A 183 -12.49 -16.27 -18.92
C VAL A 183 -12.43 -15.07 -19.87
N VAL A 184 -11.75 -14.00 -19.48
CA VAL A 184 -11.61 -12.80 -20.28
C VAL A 184 -10.85 -13.07 -21.58
N THR A 185 -9.73 -13.82 -21.51
CA THR A 185 -8.95 -14.21 -22.69
C THR A 185 -9.76 -15.06 -23.67
N GLU A 186 -10.66 -15.88 -23.14
CA GLU A 186 -11.56 -16.68 -23.97
C GLU A 186 -12.66 -15.86 -24.65
N LEU A 187 -13.16 -14.81 -24.00
CA LEU A 187 -14.16 -13.90 -24.56
C LEU A 187 -13.55 -12.97 -25.61
N ASP A 188 -12.43 -12.34 -25.22
CA ASP A 188 -11.67 -11.46 -26.11
C ASP A 188 -10.19 -11.43 -25.69
N PRO A 189 -9.29 -12.03 -26.48
CA PRO A 189 -7.86 -12.03 -26.21
C PRO A 189 -7.21 -10.66 -26.23
N SER A 190 -7.87 -9.62 -26.76
CA SER A 190 -7.34 -8.25 -26.82
C SER A 190 -7.56 -7.47 -25.52
N VAL A 191 -8.45 -7.92 -24.65
CA VAL A 191 -8.72 -7.24 -23.37
C VAL A 191 -7.59 -7.50 -22.37
N SER A 192 -6.96 -6.41 -21.93
CA SER A 192 -5.91 -6.45 -20.92
C SER A 192 -6.48 -6.07 -19.55
N ILE A 193 -6.42 -7.00 -18.60
CA ILE A 193 -6.86 -6.76 -17.22
C ILE A 193 -5.99 -5.67 -16.57
N ILE A 194 -4.68 -5.64 -16.88
CA ILE A 194 -3.75 -4.64 -16.34
C ILE A 194 -4.15 -3.23 -16.76
N GLU A 195 -4.53 -3.04 -18.03
CA GLU A 195 -4.95 -1.74 -18.54
C GLU A 195 -6.24 -1.22 -17.88
N ILE A 196 -7.10 -2.13 -17.42
CA ILE A 196 -8.32 -1.78 -16.69
C ILE A 196 -8.03 -1.53 -15.20
N ILE A 197 -7.09 -2.25 -14.60
CA ILE A 197 -6.72 -2.07 -13.18
C ILE A 197 -5.93 -0.79 -12.96
N GLU A 198 -5.00 -0.43 -13.86
CA GLU A 198 -4.04 0.66 -13.67
C GLU A 198 -4.69 2.00 -13.35
N PRO A 199 -5.70 2.49 -14.10
CA PRO A 199 -6.35 3.76 -13.77
C PRO A 199 -7.06 3.74 -12.41
N VAL A 200 -7.70 2.63 -12.05
CA VAL A 200 -8.39 2.46 -10.75
C VAL A 200 -7.37 2.47 -9.61
N ALA A 201 -6.30 1.69 -9.72
CA ALA A 201 -5.23 1.64 -8.72
C ALA A 201 -4.53 3.00 -8.57
N THR A 202 -4.32 3.71 -9.66
CA THR A 202 -3.72 5.06 -9.66
C THR A 202 -4.65 6.07 -8.99
N GLN A 203 -5.95 6.03 -9.27
CA GLN A 203 -6.94 6.89 -8.63
C GLN A 203 -7.01 6.65 -7.12
N LEU A 204 -7.10 5.39 -6.69
CA LEU A 204 -7.12 5.03 -5.28
C LEU A 204 -5.83 5.47 -4.55
N THR A 205 -4.68 5.33 -5.22
CA THR A 205 -3.40 5.81 -4.68
C THR A 205 -3.39 7.33 -4.52
N ARG A 206 -3.88 8.09 -5.52
CA ARG A 206 -3.97 9.57 -5.45
C ARG A 206 -4.92 10.02 -4.34
N GLN A 207 -6.08 9.38 -4.20
CA GLN A 207 -7.04 9.70 -3.14
C GLN A 207 -6.44 9.51 -1.75
N ARG A 208 -5.60 8.48 -1.57
CA ARG A 208 -4.89 8.22 -0.32
C ARG A 208 -3.91 9.33 0.05
N TYR A 209 -3.17 9.87 -0.92
CA TYR A 209 -2.21 10.95 -0.73
C TYR A 209 -2.83 12.35 -0.87
N SER A 210 -4.16 12.46 -0.90
CA SER A 210 -4.81 13.75 -0.88
C SER A 210 -4.59 14.44 0.48
N LEU A 211 -4.53 15.78 0.47
CA LEU A 211 -4.24 16.58 1.67
C LEU A 211 -5.23 16.27 2.81
N SER A 212 -6.51 16.04 2.48
CA SER A 212 -7.55 15.69 3.45
C SER A 212 -7.27 14.35 4.14
N ASN A 213 -6.87 13.31 3.38
CA ASN A 213 -6.53 12.01 3.95
C ASN A 213 -5.22 12.04 4.75
N LEU A 214 -4.23 12.85 4.35
CA LEU A 214 -3.01 13.04 5.12
C LEU A 214 -3.29 13.71 6.46
N LEU A 215 -4.21 14.67 6.51
CA LEU A 215 -4.66 15.31 7.77
C LEU A 215 -5.36 14.30 8.68
N HIS A 216 -6.27 13.47 8.16
CA HIS A 216 -6.92 12.40 8.94
C HIS A 216 -5.93 11.36 9.45
N ILE A 217 -4.97 10.94 8.63
CA ILE A 217 -3.90 10.00 9.07
C ILE A 217 -3.02 10.64 10.15
N ALA A 218 -2.74 11.93 10.04
CA ALA A 218 -1.99 12.67 11.07
C ALA A 218 -2.81 12.76 12.37
N GLU A 219 -4.10 13.06 12.29
CA GLU A 219 -5.02 13.12 13.43
C GLU A 219 -5.13 11.76 14.13
N ASP A 220 -5.34 10.66 13.37
CA ASP A 220 -5.37 9.29 13.90
C ASP A 220 -4.04 8.90 14.57
N LYS A 221 -2.91 9.32 14.02
CA LYS A 221 -1.61 9.06 14.63
C LYS A 221 -1.34 9.89 15.87
N VAL A 222 -1.79 11.13 15.88
CA VAL A 222 -1.69 12.01 17.07
C VAL A 222 -2.57 11.48 18.19
N THR A 223 -3.81 11.08 17.92
CA THR A 223 -4.70 10.48 18.92
C THR A 223 -4.17 9.15 19.45
N SER A 224 -3.61 8.30 18.56
CA SER A 224 -2.94 7.06 18.98
C SER A 224 -1.70 7.32 19.83
N PHE A 225 -0.93 8.35 19.52
CA PHE A 225 0.23 8.77 20.31
C PHE A 225 -0.18 9.33 21.67
N LEU A 226 -1.25 10.13 21.73
CA LEU A 226 -1.79 10.65 22.99
C LEU A 226 -2.33 9.52 23.87
N ALA A 227 -3.04 8.53 23.30
CA ALA A 227 -3.49 7.35 24.02
C ALA A 227 -2.31 6.55 24.60
N LEU A 228 -1.23 6.35 23.81
CA LEU A 228 0.00 5.73 24.33
C LEU A 228 0.65 6.56 25.44
N ALA A 229 0.59 7.90 25.34
CA ALA A 229 1.14 8.78 26.37
C ALA A 229 0.35 8.71 27.69
N GLU A 230 -0.96 8.47 27.63
CA GLU A 230 -1.80 8.23 28.80
C GLU A 230 -1.45 6.91 29.52
N ASP A 231 -0.98 5.90 28.79
CA ASP A 231 -0.59 4.61 29.37
C ASP A 231 0.83 4.63 29.97
N ILE A 232 1.69 5.59 29.62
CA ILE A 232 3.07 5.69 30.13
C ILE A 232 3.16 5.76 31.65
N PRO A 233 2.33 6.54 32.38
CA PRO A 233 2.39 6.55 33.84
C PRO A 233 2.09 5.20 34.48
N GLN A 234 1.12 4.45 33.92
CA GLN A 234 0.77 3.12 34.41
C GLN A 234 1.89 2.11 34.13
N LEU A 235 2.49 2.15 32.95
CA LEU A 235 3.64 1.32 32.59
C LEU A 235 4.85 1.63 33.46
N LEU A 236 5.09 2.90 33.78
CA LEU A 236 6.14 3.35 34.70
C LEU A 236 5.88 2.83 36.13
N HIS A 237 4.65 2.91 36.61
CA HIS A 237 4.28 2.37 37.91
C HIS A 237 4.50 0.85 38.00
N VAL A 238 4.04 0.10 37.01
CA VAL A 238 4.25 -1.35 36.92
C VAL A 238 5.75 -1.68 36.84
N PHE A 239 6.52 -0.92 36.07
CA PHE A 239 7.97 -1.10 35.96
C PHE A 239 8.69 -0.80 37.27
N LEU A 240 8.33 0.29 37.95
CA LEU A 240 8.90 0.66 39.26
C LEU A 240 8.54 -0.38 40.37
N ASP A 241 7.31 -0.87 40.38
CA ASP A 241 6.86 -1.92 41.31
C ASP A 241 7.60 -3.25 41.08
N GLN A 242 7.80 -3.66 39.85
CA GLN A 242 8.58 -4.84 39.48
C GLN A 242 10.06 -4.71 39.89
N THR A 243 10.61 -3.47 39.73
CA THR A 243 12.02 -3.18 40.10
C THR A 243 12.22 -3.20 41.59
N THR A 244 11.29 -2.64 42.37
CA THR A 244 11.36 -2.62 43.85
C THR A 244 11.13 -4.00 44.46
N ASN A 245 10.36 -4.85 43.82
CA ASN A 245 10.06 -6.22 44.30
C ASN A 245 11.07 -7.28 43.83
N GLY A 246 12.13 -6.88 43.08
CA GLY A 246 13.19 -7.79 42.63
C GLY A 246 12.73 -8.85 41.60
N GLN A 247 11.58 -8.66 40.97
CA GLN A 247 10.97 -9.61 40.02
C GLN A 247 11.26 -9.31 38.56
N LEU A 248 12.22 -8.42 38.25
CA LEU A 248 12.61 -8.12 36.90
C LEU A 248 13.51 -9.24 36.33
N GLU A 249 12.92 -10.22 35.70
CA GLU A 249 13.62 -11.14 34.80
C GLU A 249 13.75 -10.50 33.41
N VAL A 250 14.81 -9.73 33.20
CA VAL A 250 15.13 -9.16 31.88
C VAL A 250 15.98 -10.15 31.09
N ASN A 251 15.35 -10.93 30.25
CA ASN A 251 16.02 -11.88 29.36
C ASN A 251 16.52 -11.13 28.10
N TRP A 252 17.71 -10.53 28.20
CA TRP A 252 18.31 -9.79 27.09
C TRP A 252 19.02 -10.77 26.16
N SER A 253 18.51 -10.94 24.92
CA SER A 253 19.35 -11.48 23.87
C SER A 253 20.25 -10.35 23.30
N LEU A 254 21.54 -10.63 23.10
CA LEU A 254 22.47 -9.66 22.54
C LEU A 254 22.04 -9.13 21.15
N VAL A 255 21.23 -9.90 20.44
CA VAL A 255 20.68 -9.55 19.14
C VAL A 255 19.58 -8.48 19.26
N ASP A 256 18.71 -8.59 20.28
CA ASP A 256 17.63 -7.62 20.50
C ASP A 256 18.17 -6.27 20.96
N LEU A 257 19.21 -6.27 21.77
CA LEU A 257 19.88 -5.04 22.21
C LEU A 257 20.49 -4.26 21.01
N GLN A 258 21.11 -4.95 20.07
CA GLN A 258 21.67 -4.30 18.87
C GLN A 258 20.58 -3.73 17.95
N ILE A 259 19.41 -4.35 17.90
CA ILE A 259 18.26 -3.85 17.14
C ILE A 259 17.70 -2.58 17.79
N ILE A 260 17.52 -2.60 19.11
CA ILE A 260 17.01 -1.45 19.88
C ILE A 260 17.99 -0.27 19.78
N LEU A 261 19.30 -0.48 19.97
CA LEU A 261 20.30 0.56 19.86
C LEU A 261 20.32 1.19 18.46
N ARG A 262 20.22 0.39 17.39
CA ARG A 262 20.15 0.92 16.03
C ARG A 262 18.86 1.72 15.76
N HIS A 263 17.75 1.38 16.40
CA HIS A 263 16.51 2.16 16.31
C HIS A 263 16.60 3.46 17.11
N LEU A 264 17.19 3.43 18.30
CA LEU A 264 17.43 4.61 19.13
C LEU A 264 18.38 5.60 18.47
N ASP A 265 19.47 5.12 17.85
CA ASP A 265 20.39 5.97 17.09
C ASP A 265 19.70 6.69 15.93
N ARG A 266 18.81 5.98 15.24
CA ARG A 266 18.04 6.52 14.12
C ARG A 266 17.02 7.58 14.57
N ILE A 267 16.34 7.33 15.69
CA ILE A 267 15.38 8.28 16.29
C ILE A 267 16.11 9.49 16.84
N SER A 268 17.21 9.29 17.55
CA SER A 268 18.04 10.37 18.12
C SER A 268 18.58 11.30 17.04
N ASN A 269 19.08 10.73 15.93
CA ASN A 269 19.55 11.51 14.79
C ASN A 269 18.42 12.33 14.15
N ARG A 270 17.22 11.77 13.99
CA ARG A 270 16.07 12.49 13.44
C ARG A 270 15.58 13.62 14.34
N ILE A 271 15.54 13.38 15.66
CA ILE A 271 15.15 14.42 16.64
C ILE A 271 16.18 15.54 16.67
N SER A 272 17.47 15.21 16.74
CA SER A 272 18.56 16.21 16.73
C SER A 272 18.51 17.07 15.47
N PHE A 273 18.27 16.44 14.33
CA PHE A 273 18.10 17.13 13.05
C PHE A 273 16.91 18.10 13.06
N SER A 274 15.74 17.63 13.51
CA SER A 274 14.52 18.45 13.57
C SER A 274 14.70 19.64 14.52
N LEU A 275 15.41 19.45 15.62
CA LEU A 275 15.70 20.51 16.61
C LEU A 275 16.63 21.58 16.04
N VAL A 276 17.66 21.18 15.31
CA VAL A 276 18.59 22.12 14.63
C VAL A 276 17.85 22.91 13.57
N LEU A 277 16.99 22.26 12.77
CA LEU A 277 16.19 22.92 11.74
C LEU A 277 15.17 23.89 12.34
N LEU A 278 14.54 23.53 13.47
CA LEU A 278 13.63 24.39 14.21
C LEU A 278 14.35 25.61 14.77
N ALA A 279 15.48 25.42 15.45
CA ALA A 279 16.30 26.52 15.99
C ALA A 279 16.71 27.48 14.87
N PHE A 280 17.16 26.95 13.74
CA PHE A 280 17.52 27.74 12.58
C PHE A 280 16.32 28.53 12.02
N SER A 281 15.14 27.91 11.91
CA SER A 281 13.90 28.58 11.44
C SER A 281 13.51 29.73 12.35
N ILE A 282 13.67 29.58 13.68
CA ILE A 282 13.37 30.63 14.67
C ILE A 282 14.37 31.81 14.53
N ILE A 283 15.65 31.50 14.35
CA ILE A 283 16.68 32.52 14.15
C ILE A 283 16.41 33.32 12.87
N MET A 284 16.09 32.61 11.76
CA MET A 284 15.78 33.27 10.49
C MET A 284 14.50 34.10 10.56
N ALA A 285 13.46 33.61 11.22
CA ALA A 285 12.23 34.38 11.45
C ALA A 285 12.53 35.64 12.29
N GLY A 286 13.34 35.51 13.31
CA GLY A 286 13.80 36.67 14.15
C GLY A 286 14.59 37.69 13.35
N LEU A 287 15.49 37.27 12.46
CA LEU A 287 16.27 38.16 11.58
C LEU A 287 15.37 38.89 10.57
N ILE A 288 14.42 38.19 9.98
CA ILE A 288 13.45 38.79 9.01
C ILE A 288 12.56 39.81 9.70
N LEU A 289 12.01 39.47 10.88
CA LEU A 289 11.19 40.40 11.67
C LEU A 289 11.99 41.57 12.16
N GLY A 290 13.23 41.34 12.65
CA GLY A 290 14.14 42.38 13.07
C GLY A 290 14.49 43.35 11.95
N SER A 291 14.75 42.86 10.75
CA SER A 291 15.03 43.69 9.57
C SER A 291 13.83 44.50 9.09
N ALA A 292 12.60 43.98 9.26
CA ALA A 292 11.36 44.65 8.89
C ALA A 292 10.97 45.77 9.86
N LEU A 293 11.41 45.70 11.13
CA LEU A 293 11.12 46.69 12.17
C LEU A 293 12.10 47.87 12.22
N VAL A 294 13.25 47.75 11.54
CA VAL A 294 14.26 48.83 11.48
C VAL A 294 13.87 49.83 10.40
N ARG A 295 13.48 51.05 10.83
CA ARG A 295 13.20 52.20 9.95
C ARG A 295 14.40 52.62 9.14
N PRO A 296 14.21 53.19 7.92
CA PRO A 296 15.29 53.43 6.98
C PRO A 296 16.26 54.53 7.49
N TYR A 297 17.52 54.16 7.46
CA TYR A 297 18.75 54.91 7.30
C TYR A 297 18.96 56.20 8.10
N ASP A 298 19.75 56.11 9.17
CA ASP A 298 20.49 57.19 9.79
C ASP A 298 22.00 57.05 9.43
N PRO A 299 22.61 58.01 8.72
CA PRO A 299 23.99 57.91 8.22
C PRO A 299 25.07 57.82 9.28
N ASN A 300 24.76 58.12 10.55
CA ASN A 300 25.74 58.26 11.65
C ASN A 300 25.84 57.05 12.58
N ARG A 301 25.24 55.92 12.25
CA ARG A 301 25.32 54.72 13.10
C ARG A 301 26.33 53.68 12.62
N ILE A 302 27.03 53.18 13.58
CA ILE A 302 28.14 52.24 13.72
C ILE A 302 28.23 51.16 12.61
N PHE A 303 29.49 50.86 12.19
CA PHE A 303 30.03 49.90 11.23
C PHE A 303 29.36 48.50 11.16
N LEU A 304 28.79 48.00 12.26
CA LEU A 304 28.12 46.67 12.35
C LEU A 304 26.84 46.54 11.50
N TRP A 305 26.19 47.63 11.09
CA TRP A 305 24.95 47.64 10.31
C TRP A 305 25.17 47.64 8.78
N ARG A 306 26.42 47.67 8.34
CA ARG A 306 26.79 47.53 6.90
C ARG A 306 27.06 46.11 6.49
N LEU A 307 27.10 45.17 7.41
CA LEU A 307 27.25 43.77 7.05
C LEU A 307 25.91 43.25 6.49
N PRO A 308 25.93 42.53 5.36
CA PRO A 308 24.75 41.93 4.78
C PRO A 308 24.32 40.70 5.61
N ILE A 309 23.84 40.94 6.83
CA ILE A 309 23.52 39.91 7.84
C ILE A 309 22.48 38.92 7.30
N LEU A 310 21.51 39.44 6.53
CA LEU A 310 20.50 38.60 5.87
C LEU A 310 21.10 37.71 4.77
N GLU A 311 22.03 38.27 3.97
CA GLU A 311 22.70 37.53 2.89
C GLU A 311 23.63 36.46 3.47
N ILE A 312 24.39 36.83 4.52
CA ILE A 312 25.26 35.89 5.25
C ILE A 312 24.42 34.81 5.93
N GLY A 313 23.30 35.18 6.55
CA GLY A 313 22.36 34.23 7.15
C GLY A 313 21.78 33.24 6.13
N PHE A 314 21.37 33.73 4.95
CA PHE A 314 20.88 32.87 3.87
C PHE A 314 21.96 31.94 3.30
N LEU A 315 23.19 32.46 3.14
CA LEU A 315 24.32 31.67 2.65
C LEU A 315 24.71 30.56 3.63
N THR A 316 24.80 30.90 4.93
CA THR A 316 25.10 29.91 5.97
C THR A 316 24.02 28.87 6.11
N ALA A 317 22.74 29.26 5.96
CA ALA A 317 21.61 28.34 5.89
C ALA A 317 21.73 27.37 4.71
N GLY A 318 21.97 27.88 3.52
CA GLY A 318 22.13 27.09 2.32
C GLY A 318 23.26 26.07 2.42
N ILE A 319 24.41 26.50 2.98
CA ILE A 319 25.55 25.62 3.21
C ILE A 319 25.20 24.52 4.25
N MET A 320 24.53 24.91 5.33
CA MET A 320 24.14 23.95 6.38
C MET A 320 23.14 22.90 5.88
N VAL A 321 22.12 23.32 5.12
CA VAL A 321 21.15 22.43 4.49
C VAL A 321 21.84 21.54 3.44
N GLY A 322 22.72 22.12 2.61
CA GLY A 322 23.47 21.37 1.61
C GLY A 322 24.40 20.31 2.24
N TRP A 323 25.15 20.70 3.29
CA TRP A 323 25.99 19.78 4.06
C TRP A 323 25.19 18.65 4.71
N LEU A 324 24.02 18.95 5.18
CA LEU A 324 23.12 18.05 5.88
C LEU A 324 22.46 17.07 4.91
N LEU A 325 22.02 17.54 3.75
CA LEU A 325 21.56 16.68 2.66
C LEU A 325 22.69 15.76 2.18
N TRP A 326 23.91 16.28 2.05
CA TRP A 326 25.09 15.49 1.68
C TRP A 326 25.42 14.41 2.75
N ALA A 327 25.35 14.77 4.04
CA ALA A 327 25.56 13.84 5.14
C ALA A 327 24.52 12.71 5.16
N ILE A 328 23.25 13.01 4.88
CA ILE A 328 22.17 12.04 4.75
C ILE A 328 22.43 11.10 3.56
N PHE A 329 22.78 11.66 2.40
CA PHE A 329 23.09 10.88 1.20
C PHE A 329 24.30 9.97 1.39
N ARG A 330 25.35 10.46 2.07
CA ARG A 330 26.59 9.70 2.34
C ARG A 330 26.42 8.64 3.42
N SER A 331 25.49 8.82 4.37
CA SER A 331 25.25 7.84 5.43
C SER A 331 24.47 6.61 4.95
N GLY A 332 23.88 6.64 3.74
CA GLY A 332 23.15 5.50 3.13
C GLY A 332 22.01 4.95 3.97
N LYS A 333 21.50 5.73 4.93
CA LYS A 333 20.51 5.29 5.92
C LYS A 333 19.34 6.28 5.93
N LEU A 334 18.47 6.16 4.93
CA LEU A 334 17.09 6.63 5.00
C LEU A 334 16.21 5.49 5.49
#